data_b48bac7bd0a2c426370b40c51bc431b7
#
_entry.id   b48bac7bd0a2c426370b40c51bc431b7
#
_cell.length_a   1.000
_cell.length_b   1.000
_cell.length_c   1.000
_cell.angle_alpha   90.00
_cell.angle_beta   90.00
_cell.angle_gamma   90.00
#
_symmetry.space_group_name_H-M   'P 1'
#
loop_
_entity.id
_entity.type
_entity.pdbx_description
1 polymer ?
#
loop_
_entity_poly.entity_id
_entity_poly.type
_entity_poly.pdbx_seq_one_letter_code
_entity_poly.pdbx_strand_id
1 'polypeptide(L)'
;MKARTLAIILIAITALTIAAVMGQRARASHKAHVDVDRSIYPSRGIDISVHNGEIDFDKVSDSGIDFVYIKASEGGTWRDSRFEQNYAAAVEADMLVGIYHFFRFDVPAWKQSVNVLNALAGRHIDLPIAIDVEEWANPGEFTTEDICANLRSLVELLRQNGREPIIYTNKNGYFRFIRNKFDDVGLWICSFTTPPIIDQERWLLWQHSHLGHINGIKGSVDLITFNNPMQGQMSEWLDSNPAISKLRN
;
A
#
# COMPACT_ATOMS: atom_id res chain seq x y z
N MET A 1 10.51 56.90 0.51
CA MET A 1 11.50 55.84 0.80
C MET A 1 10.94 54.68 1.59
N LYS A 2 10.22 54.89 2.69
CA LYS A 2 9.75 53.80 3.60
C LYS A 2 8.83 52.75 2.94
N ALA A 3 7.90 53.12 2.05
CA ALA A 3 6.97 52.16 1.41
C ALA A 3 7.66 51.20 0.42
N ARG A 4 8.64 51.66 -0.36
CA ARG A 4 9.42 50.83 -1.30
C ARG A 4 10.30 49.84 -0.57
N THR A 5 10.91 50.21 0.55
CA THR A 5 11.74 49.36 1.37
C THR A 5 10.89 48.26 2.03
N LEU A 6 9.67 48.57 2.50
CA LEU A 6 8.75 47.62 3.07
C LEU A 6 8.29 46.56 2.04
N ALA A 7 7.97 47.03 0.82
CA ALA A 7 7.59 46.10 -0.26
C ALA A 7 8.72 45.13 -0.66
N ILE A 8 9.96 45.58 -0.71
CA ILE A 8 11.13 44.74 -1.01
C ILE A 8 11.35 43.72 0.09
N ILE A 9 11.20 44.12 1.36
CA ILE A 9 11.33 43.16 2.50
C ILE A 9 10.23 42.09 2.46
N LEU A 10 8.97 42.48 2.16
CA LEU A 10 7.88 41.52 2.03
C LEU A 10 8.13 40.51 0.89
N ILE A 11 8.58 40.96 -0.26
CA ILE A 11 8.90 40.12 -1.41
C ILE A 11 10.04 39.14 -1.05
N ALA A 12 11.07 39.64 -0.36
CA ALA A 12 12.19 38.79 0.07
C ALA A 12 11.76 37.70 1.07
N ILE A 13 10.90 38.05 2.04
CA ILE A 13 10.36 37.07 3.02
C ILE A 13 9.49 36.03 2.30
N THR A 14 8.65 36.44 1.37
CA THR A 14 7.81 35.50 0.60
C THR A 14 8.64 34.56 -0.26
N ALA A 15 9.69 35.05 -0.91
CA ALA A 15 10.61 34.25 -1.69
C ALA A 15 11.38 33.24 -0.81
N LEU A 16 11.84 33.63 0.38
CA LEU A 16 12.49 32.76 1.35
C LEU A 16 11.57 31.67 1.88
N THR A 17 10.31 32.01 2.17
CA THR A 17 9.32 31.01 2.62
C THR A 17 8.97 30.02 1.52
N ILE A 18 8.81 30.47 0.28
CA ILE A 18 8.58 29.58 -0.87
C ILE A 18 9.78 28.65 -1.07
N ALA A 19 11.01 29.18 -1.03
CA ALA A 19 12.22 28.37 -1.17
C ALA A 19 12.38 27.33 -0.03
N ALA A 20 12.04 27.72 1.21
CA ALA A 20 12.04 26.78 2.35
C ALA A 20 11.00 25.66 2.20
N VAL A 21 9.78 26.00 1.78
CA VAL A 21 8.71 25.02 1.52
C VAL A 21 9.07 24.10 0.36
N MET A 22 9.63 24.64 -0.72
CA MET A 22 10.11 23.83 -1.85
C MET A 22 11.28 22.93 -1.45
N GLY A 23 12.21 23.43 -0.65
CA GLY A 23 13.32 22.64 -0.10
C GLY A 23 12.86 21.52 0.83
N GLN A 24 11.84 21.77 1.66
CA GLN A 24 11.23 20.73 2.51
C GLN A 24 10.48 19.68 1.68
N ARG A 25 9.73 20.10 0.65
CA ARG A 25 9.05 19.18 -0.28
C ARG A 25 10.05 18.35 -1.06
N ALA A 26 11.14 18.94 -1.56
CA ALA A 26 12.20 18.19 -2.26
C ALA A 26 12.90 17.18 -1.35
N ARG A 27 13.17 17.53 -0.07
CA ARG A 27 13.74 16.59 0.92
C ARG A 27 12.76 15.49 1.32
N ALA A 28 11.47 15.78 1.42
CA ALA A 28 10.44 14.77 1.67
C ALA A 28 10.31 13.84 0.46
N SER A 29 10.36 14.38 -0.77
CA SER A 29 10.34 13.61 -2.02
C SER A 29 11.53 12.64 -2.13
N HIS A 30 12.76 13.07 -1.79
CA HIS A 30 13.92 12.19 -1.77
C HIS A 30 13.83 11.03 -0.75
N LYS A 31 12.98 11.17 0.28
CA LYS A 31 12.75 10.12 1.28
C LYS A 31 11.59 9.19 0.92
N ALA A 32 10.86 9.47 -0.14
CA ALA A 32 9.67 8.71 -0.54
C ALA A 32 9.93 7.79 -1.74
N HIS A 33 11.18 7.49 -2.03
CA HIS A 33 11.59 6.62 -3.13
C HIS A 33 12.91 5.92 -2.84
N VAL A 34 12.99 4.66 -3.25
CA VAL A 34 14.21 3.85 -3.30
C VAL A 34 14.25 3.13 -4.63
N ASP A 35 15.40 3.24 -5.32
CA ASP A 35 15.67 2.40 -6.48
C ASP A 35 15.93 0.96 -6.03
N VAL A 36 15.22 0.04 -6.64
CA VAL A 36 15.26 -1.39 -6.32
C VAL A 36 16.12 -2.12 -7.35
N ASP A 37 17.04 -2.93 -6.90
CA ASP A 37 17.80 -3.82 -7.77
C ASP A 37 16.89 -4.89 -8.37
N ARG A 38 16.57 -4.75 -9.65
CA ARG A 38 15.66 -5.63 -10.39
C ARG A 38 16.21 -7.03 -10.64
N SER A 39 17.51 -7.26 -10.45
CA SER A 39 18.09 -8.61 -10.47
C SER A 39 17.74 -9.41 -9.21
N ILE A 40 17.49 -8.71 -8.09
CA ILE A 40 17.10 -9.30 -6.80
C ILE A 40 15.57 -9.29 -6.63
N TYR A 41 14.92 -8.19 -7.04
CA TYR A 41 13.48 -7.95 -6.89
C TYR A 41 12.84 -7.72 -8.26
N PRO A 42 12.65 -8.77 -9.09
CA PRO A 42 12.25 -8.62 -10.49
C PRO A 42 10.79 -8.17 -10.66
N SER A 43 9.90 -8.55 -9.75
CA SER A 43 8.47 -8.24 -9.85
C SER A 43 8.17 -6.75 -9.70
N ARG A 44 7.19 -6.27 -10.44
CA ARG A 44 6.79 -4.87 -10.45
C ARG A 44 5.29 -4.75 -10.22
N GLY A 45 4.91 -4.15 -9.11
CA GLY A 45 3.53 -3.88 -8.77
C GLY A 45 3.28 -2.42 -8.45
N ILE A 46 2.01 -2.09 -8.40
CA ILE A 46 1.51 -0.79 -7.97
C ILE A 46 0.36 -0.97 -6.98
N ASP A 47 0.10 0.03 -6.14
CA ASP A 47 -1.16 0.14 -5.45
C ASP A 47 -1.87 1.45 -5.81
N ILE A 48 -3.20 1.36 -5.89
CA ILE A 48 -4.06 2.41 -6.42
C ILE A 48 -5.35 2.55 -5.61
N SER A 49 -5.92 3.74 -5.73
CA SER A 49 -7.24 4.08 -5.16
C SER A 49 -7.94 5.09 -6.06
N VAL A 50 -9.10 5.59 -5.64
CA VAL A 50 -9.79 6.70 -6.31
C VAL A 50 -8.91 7.92 -6.55
N HIS A 51 -7.86 8.12 -5.75
CA HIS A 51 -6.94 9.27 -5.85
C HIS A 51 -6.06 9.24 -7.11
N ASN A 52 -5.85 8.08 -7.71
CA ASN A 52 -5.10 7.96 -8.97
C ASN A 52 -5.93 8.34 -10.21
N GLY A 53 -7.23 8.62 -10.01
CA GLY A 53 -8.11 9.05 -11.08
C GLY A 53 -8.43 7.96 -12.09
N GLU A 54 -8.47 8.31 -13.36
CA GLU A 54 -8.73 7.39 -14.47
C GLU A 54 -7.41 6.74 -14.91
N ILE A 55 -7.42 5.41 -15.05
CA ILE A 55 -6.26 4.59 -15.36
C ILE A 55 -6.51 3.81 -16.65
N ASP A 56 -5.52 3.81 -17.53
CA ASP A 56 -5.45 3.00 -18.74
C ASP A 56 -4.61 1.76 -18.43
N PHE A 57 -5.28 0.65 -18.06
CA PHE A 57 -4.61 -0.57 -17.61
C PHE A 57 -3.85 -1.31 -18.70
N ASP A 58 -4.23 -1.17 -19.96
CA ASP A 58 -3.46 -1.71 -21.09
C ASP A 58 -2.06 -1.09 -21.13
N LYS A 59 -1.99 0.25 -21.00
CA LYS A 59 -0.69 0.94 -20.93
C LYS A 59 0.09 0.63 -19.67
N VAL A 60 -0.59 0.38 -18.54
CA VAL A 60 0.04 -0.03 -17.30
C VAL A 60 0.70 -1.41 -17.46
N SER A 61 -0.03 -2.37 -18.00
CA SER A 61 0.47 -3.71 -18.31
C SER A 61 1.62 -3.67 -19.32
N ASP A 62 1.49 -2.92 -20.42
CA ASP A 62 2.54 -2.70 -21.43
C ASP A 62 3.82 -2.05 -20.84
N SER A 63 3.70 -1.34 -19.72
CA SER A 63 4.86 -0.78 -18.98
C SER A 63 5.60 -1.83 -18.14
N GLY A 64 5.18 -3.10 -18.20
CA GLY A 64 5.78 -4.21 -17.47
C GLY A 64 5.42 -4.16 -15.98
N ILE A 65 4.21 -3.77 -15.64
CA ILE A 65 3.63 -3.92 -14.30
C ILE A 65 2.91 -5.27 -14.25
N ASP A 66 3.33 -6.13 -13.33
CA ASP A 66 2.88 -7.51 -13.21
C ASP A 66 1.59 -7.63 -12.39
N PHE A 67 1.42 -6.76 -11.37
CA PHE A 67 0.30 -6.86 -10.44
C PHE A 67 -0.15 -5.50 -9.90
N VAL A 68 -1.39 -5.46 -9.42
CA VAL A 68 -1.99 -4.27 -8.80
C VAL A 68 -2.72 -4.61 -7.52
N TYR A 69 -2.52 -3.79 -6.48
CA TYR A 69 -3.38 -3.74 -5.31
C TYR A 69 -4.37 -2.58 -5.43
N ILE A 70 -5.65 -2.84 -5.30
CA ILE A 70 -6.72 -1.85 -5.50
C ILE A 70 -7.42 -1.59 -4.16
N LYS A 71 -7.55 -0.32 -3.75
CA LYS A 71 -8.38 0.03 -2.58
C LYS A 71 -9.80 -0.42 -2.83
N ALA A 72 -10.31 -1.31 -1.97
CA ALA A 72 -11.68 -1.80 -2.10
C ALA A 72 -12.60 -1.12 -1.09
N SER A 73 -12.12 -0.94 0.15
CA SER A 73 -12.97 -0.48 1.25
C SER A 73 -12.15 0.14 2.39
N GLU A 74 -12.88 0.81 3.29
CA GLU A 74 -12.34 1.40 4.52
C GLU A 74 -13.38 1.27 5.63
N GLY A 75 -12.94 0.92 6.84
CA GLY A 75 -13.82 0.81 8.00
C GLY A 75 -15.06 -0.05 7.74
N GLY A 76 -16.19 0.32 8.33
CA GLY A 76 -17.39 -0.52 8.33
C GLY A 76 -18.29 -0.41 7.08
N THR A 77 -18.16 0.67 6.29
CA THR A 77 -19.17 0.96 5.24
C THR A 77 -18.60 1.66 4.00
N TRP A 78 -17.45 2.32 4.11
CA TRP A 78 -16.91 3.07 2.99
C TRP A 78 -16.36 2.15 1.90
N ARG A 79 -16.59 2.52 0.65
CA ARG A 79 -16.13 1.83 -0.57
C ARG A 79 -15.37 2.81 -1.44
N ASP A 80 -14.27 2.34 -2.03
CA ASP A 80 -13.61 3.14 -3.05
C ASP A 80 -14.51 3.27 -4.28
N SER A 81 -14.81 4.49 -4.69
CA SER A 81 -15.77 4.77 -5.76
C SER A 81 -15.30 4.31 -7.14
N ARG A 82 -14.00 4.03 -7.30
CA ARG A 82 -13.43 3.50 -8.54
C ARG A 82 -13.09 2.02 -8.47
N PHE A 83 -13.35 1.37 -7.33
CA PHE A 83 -12.97 -0.02 -7.13
C PHE A 83 -13.50 -0.94 -8.24
N GLU A 84 -14.78 -0.87 -8.54
CA GLU A 84 -15.43 -1.71 -9.55
C GLU A 84 -14.83 -1.52 -10.93
N GLN A 85 -14.62 -0.26 -11.32
CA GLN A 85 -14.05 0.09 -12.62
C GLN A 85 -12.59 -0.37 -12.71
N ASN A 86 -11.79 -0.08 -11.69
CA ASN A 86 -10.37 -0.44 -11.67
C ASN A 86 -10.18 -1.95 -11.63
N TYR A 87 -10.99 -2.68 -10.85
CA TYR A 87 -10.97 -4.13 -10.79
C TYR A 87 -11.27 -4.75 -12.17
N ALA A 88 -12.38 -4.34 -12.80
CA ALA A 88 -12.77 -4.89 -14.09
C ALA A 88 -11.69 -4.63 -15.16
N ALA A 89 -11.17 -3.41 -15.24
CA ALA A 89 -10.15 -3.04 -16.21
C ALA A 89 -8.80 -3.73 -15.96
N ALA A 90 -8.39 -3.93 -14.71
CA ALA A 90 -7.18 -4.67 -14.38
C ALA A 90 -7.27 -6.16 -14.77
N VAL A 91 -8.44 -6.78 -14.53
CA VAL A 91 -8.70 -8.17 -14.95
C VAL A 91 -8.74 -8.29 -16.48
N GLU A 92 -9.35 -7.33 -17.17
CA GLU A 92 -9.38 -7.30 -18.64
C GLU A 92 -7.97 -7.16 -19.25
N ALA A 93 -7.08 -6.42 -18.59
CA ALA A 93 -5.67 -6.28 -18.97
C ALA A 93 -4.77 -7.47 -18.53
N ASP A 94 -5.35 -8.59 -18.07
CA ASP A 94 -4.67 -9.82 -17.61
C ASP A 94 -3.63 -9.56 -16.49
N MET A 95 -3.87 -8.54 -15.64
CA MET A 95 -3.03 -8.24 -14.50
C MET A 95 -3.40 -9.10 -13.29
N LEU A 96 -2.41 -9.45 -12.46
CA LEU A 96 -2.70 -10.08 -11.16
C LEU A 96 -3.28 -9.04 -10.20
N VAL A 97 -4.44 -9.36 -9.61
CA VAL A 97 -5.19 -8.39 -8.79
C VAL A 97 -5.20 -8.82 -7.32
N GLY A 98 -4.81 -7.89 -6.46
CA GLY A 98 -5.08 -7.89 -5.04
C GLY A 98 -5.98 -6.72 -4.63
N ILE A 99 -6.52 -6.80 -3.43
CA ILE A 99 -7.27 -5.68 -2.86
C ILE A 99 -6.69 -5.28 -1.51
N TYR A 100 -6.89 -4.00 -1.14
CA TYR A 100 -6.62 -3.59 0.21
C TYR A 100 -7.81 -2.91 0.88
N HIS A 101 -7.85 -3.05 2.21
CA HIS A 101 -8.83 -2.49 3.11
C HIS A 101 -8.14 -1.59 4.12
N PHE A 102 -8.51 -0.31 4.17
CA PHE A 102 -7.99 0.61 5.16
C PHE A 102 -8.65 0.35 6.51
N PHE A 103 -7.84 -0.12 7.47
CA PHE A 103 -8.29 -0.51 8.79
C PHE A 103 -8.55 0.70 9.67
N ARG A 104 -9.78 0.82 10.16
CA ARG A 104 -10.19 1.88 11.07
C ARG A 104 -10.11 1.42 12.52
N PHE A 105 -9.40 2.17 13.37
CA PHE A 105 -9.23 1.85 14.78
C PHE A 105 -10.54 1.94 15.58
N ASP A 106 -11.40 2.86 15.18
CA ASP A 106 -12.70 3.17 15.79
C ASP A 106 -13.86 2.29 15.30
N VAL A 107 -13.60 1.33 14.40
CA VAL A 107 -14.63 0.44 13.83
C VAL A 107 -14.37 -1.00 14.25
N PRO A 108 -15.37 -1.71 14.83
CA PRO A 108 -15.21 -3.11 15.21
C PRO A 108 -14.87 -4.02 14.02
N ALA A 109 -13.99 -5.01 14.25
CA ALA A 109 -13.50 -5.96 13.26
C ALA A 109 -14.61 -6.64 12.44
N TRP A 110 -15.70 -7.04 13.08
CA TRP A 110 -16.81 -7.71 12.39
C TRP A 110 -17.47 -6.82 11.32
N LYS A 111 -17.60 -5.51 11.56
CA LYS A 111 -18.12 -4.58 10.55
C LYS A 111 -17.16 -4.43 9.39
N GLN A 112 -15.85 -4.35 9.69
CA GLN A 112 -14.80 -4.25 8.68
C GLN A 112 -14.71 -5.53 7.85
N SER A 113 -14.78 -6.70 8.48
CA SER A 113 -14.84 -8.00 7.80
C SER A 113 -16.01 -8.08 6.82
N VAL A 114 -17.22 -7.73 7.27
CA VAL A 114 -18.42 -7.68 6.39
C VAL A 114 -18.20 -6.73 5.23
N ASN A 115 -17.59 -5.56 5.47
CA ASN A 115 -17.32 -4.59 4.43
C ASN A 115 -16.34 -5.13 3.38
N VAL A 116 -15.23 -5.74 3.81
CA VAL A 116 -14.23 -6.37 2.90
C VAL A 116 -14.86 -7.50 2.09
N LEU A 117 -15.53 -8.44 2.76
CA LEU A 117 -16.11 -9.62 2.11
C LEU A 117 -17.20 -9.25 1.10
N ASN A 118 -18.01 -8.25 1.41
CA ASN A 118 -18.97 -7.72 0.45
C ASN A 118 -18.29 -7.02 -0.75
N ALA A 119 -17.10 -6.40 -0.58
CA ALA A 119 -16.33 -5.87 -1.73
C ALA A 119 -15.91 -6.99 -2.67
N LEU A 120 -15.63 -8.17 -2.12
CA LEU A 120 -15.20 -9.35 -2.88
C LEU A 120 -16.33 -10.18 -3.46
N ALA A 121 -17.57 -9.91 -3.10
CA ALA A 121 -18.70 -10.76 -3.49
C ALA A 121 -18.69 -11.08 -5.00
N GLY A 122 -18.48 -12.37 -5.34
CA GLY A 122 -18.43 -12.85 -6.71
C GLY A 122 -17.16 -12.51 -7.51
N ARG A 123 -16.12 -11.92 -6.88
CA ARG A 123 -14.85 -11.57 -7.53
C ARG A 123 -13.75 -12.54 -7.15
N HIS A 124 -12.95 -12.89 -8.13
CA HIS A 124 -11.67 -13.57 -7.90
C HIS A 124 -10.57 -12.54 -7.65
N ILE A 125 -9.69 -12.83 -6.71
CA ILE A 125 -8.43 -12.10 -6.52
C ILE A 125 -7.28 -13.10 -6.51
N ASP A 126 -6.18 -12.71 -7.13
CA ASP A 126 -4.99 -13.55 -7.28
C ASP A 126 -4.06 -13.43 -6.06
N LEU A 127 -4.08 -12.26 -5.42
CA LEU A 127 -3.22 -11.91 -4.29
C LEU A 127 -4.01 -11.89 -2.98
N PRO A 128 -3.33 -12.02 -1.81
CA PRO A 128 -4.00 -11.91 -0.51
C PRO A 128 -4.71 -10.57 -0.32
N ILE A 129 -5.73 -10.55 0.53
CA ILE A 129 -6.29 -9.29 1.02
C ILE A 129 -5.26 -8.58 1.88
N ALA A 130 -4.91 -7.33 1.56
CA ALA A 130 -4.08 -6.53 2.43
C ALA A 130 -4.94 -5.72 3.41
N ILE A 131 -4.62 -5.82 4.70
CA ILE A 131 -5.19 -4.95 5.75
C ILE A 131 -4.19 -3.81 5.95
N ASP A 132 -4.58 -2.60 5.57
CA ASP A 132 -3.76 -1.39 5.66
C ASP A 132 -3.89 -0.76 7.05
N VAL A 133 -2.82 -0.88 7.84
CA VAL A 133 -2.77 -0.49 9.26
C VAL A 133 -1.84 0.70 9.45
N GLU A 134 -2.40 1.88 9.46
CA GLU A 134 -1.66 3.14 9.59
C GLU A 134 -2.30 4.08 10.62
N GLU A 135 -1.47 4.92 11.25
CA GLU A 135 -1.95 5.89 12.24
C GLU A 135 -2.60 7.12 11.60
N TRP A 136 -2.12 7.52 10.41
CA TRP A 136 -2.70 8.66 9.73
C TRP A 136 -4.18 8.41 9.38
N ALA A 137 -5.00 9.44 9.41
CA ALA A 137 -6.45 9.36 9.22
C ALA A 137 -7.22 8.49 10.25
N ASN A 138 -6.54 7.86 11.20
CA ASN A 138 -7.15 7.15 12.32
C ASN A 138 -7.20 8.03 13.58
N PRO A 139 -8.21 7.88 14.46
CA PRO A 139 -8.26 8.60 15.72
C PRO A 139 -7.15 8.12 16.67
N GLY A 140 -6.56 9.07 17.41
CA GLY A 140 -5.39 8.85 18.26
C GLY A 140 -5.68 8.35 19.69
N GLU A 141 -6.96 8.21 20.06
CA GLU A 141 -7.37 7.87 21.44
C GLU A 141 -7.31 6.37 21.78
N PHE A 142 -7.08 5.51 20.79
CA PHE A 142 -7.03 4.06 20.99
C PHE A 142 -5.65 3.59 21.47
N THR A 143 -5.63 2.67 22.43
CA THR A 143 -4.38 2.06 22.88
C THR A 143 -3.84 1.08 21.83
N THR A 144 -2.55 0.78 21.90
CA THR A 144 -1.93 -0.22 21.02
C THR A 144 -2.58 -1.59 21.22
N GLU A 145 -2.92 -1.94 22.45
CA GLU A 145 -3.57 -3.19 22.84
C GLU A 145 -4.95 -3.32 22.18
N ASP A 146 -5.77 -2.27 22.25
CA ASP A 146 -7.12 -2.26 21.65
C ASP A 146 -7.03 -2.39 20.13
N ILE A 147 -6.12 -1.65 19.49
CA ILE A 147 -5.88 -1.72 18.04
C ILE A 147 -5.45 -3.13 17.63
N CYS A 148 -4.48 -3.72 18.35
CA CYS A 148 -4.00 -5.07 18.05
C CYS A 148 -5.07 -6.14 18.27
N ALA A 149 -5.90 -6.03 19.31
CA ALA A 149 -6.99 -6.96 19.57
C ALA A 149 -8.05 -6.89 18.45
N ASN A 150 -8.42 -5.67 18.04
CA ASN A 150 -9.36 -5.46 16.93
C ASN A 150 -8.81 -5.97 15.59
N LEU A 151 -7.52 -5.69 15.30
CA LEU A 151 -6.84 -6.18 14.11
C LEU A 151 -6.75 -7.71 14.09
N ARG A 152 -6.39 -8.35 15.22
CA ARG A 152 -6.36 -9.81 15.34
C ARG A 152 -7.74 -10.41 15.05
N SER A 153 -8.79 -9.83 15.59
CA SER A 153 -10.15 -10.26 15.31
C SER A 153 -10.50 -10.15 13.83
N LEU A 154 -10.05 -9.09 13.12
CA LEU A 154 -10.28 -8.96 11.68
C LEU A 154 -9.54 -10.06 10.88
N VAL A 155 -8.26 -10.32 11.22
CA VAL A 155 -7.47 -11.40 10.60
C VAL A 155 -8.20 -12.74 10.75
N GLU A 156 -8.65 -13.07 11.96
CA GLU A 156 -9.34 -14.33 12.24
C GLU A 156 -10.68 -14.44 11.49
N LEU A 157 -11.45 -13.36 11.43
CA LEU A 157 -12.72 -13.34 10.69
C LEU A 157 -12.51 -13.55 9.18
N LEU A 158 -11.45 -12.98 8.59
CA LEU A 158 -11.12 -13.22 7.20
C LEU A 158 -10.68 -14.68 6.97
N ARG A 159 -9.85 -15.25 7.86
CA ARG A 159 -9.42 -16.65 7.82
C ARG A 159 -10.61 -17.61 7.91
N GLN A 160 -11.56 -17.36 8.81
CA GLN A 160 -12.79 -18.16 8.94
C GLN A 160 -13.63 -18.15 7.66
N ASN A 161 -13.49 -17.12 6.82
CA ASN A 161 -14.13 -17.02 5.51
C ASN A 161 -13.22 -17.50 4.35
N GLY A 162 -12.17 -18.27 4.65
CA GLY A 162 -11.27 -18.85 3.66
C GLY A 162 -10.36 -17.83 2.97
N ARG A 163 -10.09 -16.69 3.63
CA ARG A 163 -9.22 -15.64 3.12
C ARG A 163 -8.02 -15.47 4.03
N GLU A 164 -6.82 -15.81 3.54
CA GLU A 164 -5.58 -15.51 4.27
C GLU A 164 -5.17 -14.07 3.99
N PRO A 165 -5.20 -13.15 4.98
CA PRO A 165 -4.80 -11.77 4.79
C PRO A 165 -3.30 -11.57 4.98
N ILE A 166 -2.80 -10.44 4.46
CA ILE A 166 -1.52 -9.86 4.84
C ILE A 166 -1.76 -8.50 5.51
N ILE A 167 -0.79 -8.01 6.27
CA ILE A 167 -0.85 -6.69 6.89
C ILE A 167 0.10 -5.74 6.16
N TYR A 168 -0.44 -4.63 5.64
CA TYR A 168 0.37 -3.50 5.19
C TYR A 168 0.56 -2.51 6.34
N THR A 169 1.78 -2.01 6.46
CA THR A 169 2.09 -0.91 7.38
C THR A 169 3.44 -0.25 7.03
N ASN A 170 3.69 0.92 7.59
CA ASN A 170 5.00 1.56 7.55
C ASN A 170 5.91 1.12 8.73
N LYS A 171 7.15 1.61 8.77
CA LYS A 171 8.12 1.27 9.82
C LYS A 171 7.58 1.54 11.24
N ASN A 172 6.90 2.66 11.46
CA ASN A 172 6.39 3.01 12.79
C ASN A 172 5.26 2.05 13.20
N GLY A 173 4.32 1.77 12.29
CA GLY A 173 3.25 0.82 12.51
C GLY A 173 3.78 -0.60 12.73
N TYR A 174 4.84 -1.02 12.02
CA TYR A 174 5.49 -2.30 12.26
C TYR A 174 5.95 -2.45 13.71
N PHE A 175 6.72 -1.49 14.23
CA PHE A 175 7.21 -1.57 15.61
C PHE A 175 6.11 -1.43 16.66
N ARG A 176 5.09 -0.64 16.39
CA ARG A 176 3.99 -0.41 17.31
C ARG A 176 2.98 -1.55 17.34
N PHE A 177 2.54 -2.02 16.17
CA PHE A 177 1.39 -2.90 16.05
C PHE A 177 1.74 -4.35 15.69
N ILE A 178 2.82 -4.59 14.92
CA ILE A 178 3.00 -5.87 14.22
C ILE A 178 4.08 -6.74 14.88
N ARG A 179 5.25 -6.16 15.16
CA ARG A 179 6.41 -6.90 15.65
C ARG A 179 6.08 -7.70 16.92
N ASN A 180 6.38 -9.01 16.91
CA ASN A 180 6.12 -9.96 18.00
C ASN A 180 4.62 -10.15 18.35
N LYS A 181 3.70 -9.67 17.52
CA LYS A 181 2.26 -9.78 17.77
C LYS A 181 1.52 -10.47 16.61
N PHE A 182 2.04 -10.36 15.37
CA PHE A 182 1.44 -10.91 14.16
C PHE A 182 2.47 -11.70 13.35
N ASP A 183 3.28 -12.54 14.03
CA ASP A 183 4.32 -13.33 13.37
C ASP A 183 3.79 -14.43 12.46
N ASP A 184 2.52 -14.75 12.59
CA ASP A 184 1.75 -15.69 11.80
C ASP A 184 1.03 -15.07 10.59
N VAL A 185 1.19 -13.77 10.35
CA VAL A 185 0.52 -13.03 9.26
C VAL A 185 1.57 -12.47 8.30
N GLY A 186 1.37 -12.63 7.01
CA GLY A 186 2.23 -12.04 5.98
C GLY A 186 2.33 -10.52 6.13
N LEU A 187 3.49 -9.95 5.79
CA LEU A 187 3.76 -8.52 5.95
C LEU A 187 4.03 -7.85 4.59
N TRP A 188 3.34 -6.76 4.32
CA TRP A 188 3.66 -5.79 3.29
C TRP A 188 4.18 -4.51 3.96
N ILE A 189 5.46 -4.20 3.77
CA ILE A 189 6.11 -3.06 4.45
C ILE A 189 6.29 -1.87 3.51
N CYS A 190 5.91 -0.68 3.97
CA CYS A 190 6.32 0.57 3.35
C CYS A 190 7.64 1.03 3.95
N SER A 191 8.68 1.14 3.13
CA SER A 191 10.01 1.56 3.57
C SER A 191 10.79 2.20 2.43
N PHE A 192 11.44 3.32 2.73
CA PHE A 192 12.33 4.03 1.79
C PHE A 192 13.80 3.85 2.16
N THR A 193 14.16 2.66 2.64
CA THR A 193 15.54 2.22 2.89
C THR A 193 15.78 0.88 2.21
N THR A 194 16.99 0.65 1.73
CA THR A 194 17.40 -0.57 1.03
C THR A 194 18.43 -1.35 1.84
N PRO A 195 18.13 -2.58 2.27
CA PRO A 195 16.81 -3.20 2.33
C PRO A 195 15.92 -2.54 3.42
N PRO A 196 14.62 -2.86 3.50
CA PRO A 196 13.78 -2.42 4.62
C PRO A 196 14.43 -2.73 5.96
N ILE A 197 14.48 -1.74 6.89
CA ILE A 197 15.10 -1.91 8.22
C ILE A 197 14.10 -2.61 9.15
N ILE A 198 13.80 -3.85 8.83
CA ILE A 198 13.04 -4.82 9.65
C ILE A 198 13.65 -6.19 9.38
N ASP A 199 13.23 -7.23 10.11
CA ASP A 199 13.67 -8.60 9.84
C ASP A 199 13.37 -8.97 8.38
N GLN A 200 14.42 -9.18 7.58
CA GLN A 200 14.32 -9.37 6.13
C GLN A 200 13.52 -10.62 5.75
N GLU A 201 13.44 -11.60 6.65
CA GLU A 201 12.71 -12.85 6.45
C GLU A 201 11.19 -12.69 6.65
N ARG A 202 10.72 -11.53 7.10
CA ARG A 202 9.33 -11.33 7.54
C ARG A 202 8.42 -10.70 6.51
N TRP A 203 8.94 -9.89 5.59
CA TRP A 203 8.10 -9.19 4.64
C TRP A 203 7.95 -9.93 3.32
N LEU A 204 6.72 -9.96 2.81
CA LEU A 204 6.34 -10.54 1.53
C LEU A 204 6.38 -9.51 0.40
N LEU A 205 5.92 -8.30 0.71
CA LEU A 205 5.82 -7.18 -0.22
C LEU A 205 6.53 -5.96 0.36
N TRP A 206 7.13 -5.20 -0.50
CA TRP A 206 7.79 -3.94 -0.16
C TRP A 206 7.29 -2.82 -1.06
N GLN A 207 6.60 -1.84 -0.47
CA GLN A 207 6.31 -0.56 -1.12
C GLN A 207 7.53 0.34 -0.95
N HIS A 208 8.21 0.58 -2.06
CA HIS A 208 9.52 1.23 -2.07
C HIS A 208 9.49 2.65 -2.65
N SER A 209 8.35 3.11 -3.14
CA SER A 209 8.18 4.46 -3.69
C SER A 209 6.74 4.93 -3.62
N HIS A 210 6.56 6.24 -3.33
CA HIS A 210 5.33 7.00 -3.55
C HIS A 210 5.44 7.91 -4.80
N LEU A 211 6.51 7.77 -5.57
CA LEU A 211 6.86 8.70 -6.66
C LEU A 211 6.98 7.99 -8.01
N GLY A 212 6.39 6.81 -8.15
CA GLY A 212 6.38 6.09 -9.41
C GLY A 212 5.64 6.87 -10.50
N HIS A 213 6.16 6.79 -11.74
CA HIS A 213 5.49 7.29 -12.91
C HIS A 213 5.33 6.15 -13.91
N ILE A 214 4.09 5.75 -14.14
CA ILE A 214 3.74 4.64 -15.02
C ILE A 214 2.87 5.16 -16.14
N ASN A 215 3.16 4.74 -17.37
CA ASN A 215 2.33 5.09 -18.51
C ASN A 215 0.90 4.52 -18.30
N GLY A 216 -0.11 5.34 -18.57
CA GLY A 216 -1.51 4.99 -18.26
C GLY A 216 -2.03 5.59 -16.96
N ILE A 217 -1.17 6.12 -16.06
CA ILE A 217 -1.56 6.76 -14.80
C ILE A 217 -1.14 8.23 -14.80
N LYS A 218 -2.06 9.12 -14.44
CA LYS A 218 -1.76 10.54 -14.28
C LYS A 218 -1.19 10.81 -12.88
N GLY A 219 0.00 11.43 -12.82
CA GLY A 219 0.65 11.77 -11.54
C GLY A 219 1.50 10.62 -11.01
N SER A 220 1.73 10.63 -9.70
CA SER A 220 2.54 9.62 -9.02
C SER A 220 1.68 8.43 -8.61
N VAL A 221 2.30 7.26 -8.56
CA VAL A 221 1.71 6.02 -8.07
C VAL A 221 2.72 5.29 -7.18
N ASP A 222 2.23 4.53 -6.23
CA ASP A 222 3.04 3.74 -5.32
C ASP A 222 3.59 2.50 -6.04
N LEU A 223 4.90 2.25 -5.86
CA LEU A 223 5.59 1.11 -6.47
C LEU A 223 5.88 0.04 -5.43
N ILE A 224 5.60 -1.21 -5.81
CA ILE A 224 5.72 -2.39 -4.97
C ILE A 224 6.59 -3.45 -5.64
N THR A 225 7.25 -4.26 -4.84
CA THR A 225 7.92 -5.49 -5.29
C THR A 225 7.70 -6.62 -4.30
N PHE A 226 7.79 -7.88 -4.77
CA PHE A 226 7.84 -9.04 -3.91
C PHE A 226 9.25 -9.25 -3.33
N ASN A 227 9.31 -9.86 -2.13
CA ASN A 227 10.55 -10.34 -1.54
C ASN A 227 10.98 -11.65 -2.20
N ASN A 228 11.82 -11.57 -3.23
CA ASN A 228 12.30 -12.74 -3.96
C ASN A 228 13.20 -13.69 -3.13
N PRO A 229 14.03 -13.23 -2.16
CA PRO A 229 14.85 -14.11 -1.32
C PRO A 229 14.07 -15.06 -0.41
N MET A 230 12.79 -14.80 -0.15
CA MET A 230 11.92 -15.69 0.67
C MET A 230 11.38 -16.91 -0.06
N GLN A 231 12.10 -17.46 -1.03
CA GLN A 231 11.66 -18.59 -1.86
C GLN A 231 11.28 -19.86 -1.08
N GLY A 232 11.64 -20.00 0.20
CA GLY A 232 11.34 -21.20 0.99
C GLY A 232 9.93 -21.22 1.62
N GLN A 233 9.54 -20.18 2.34
CA GLN A 233 8.23 -20.14 3.03
C GLN A 233 7.11 -19.61 2.14
N MET A 234 7.43 -18.73 1.20
CA MET A 234 6.48 -18.25 0.21
C MET A 234 6.23 -19.29 -0.88
N SER A 235 7.13 -20.30 -1.08
CA SER A 235 6.93 -21.32 -2.11
C SER A 235 5.66 -22.12 -1.87
N GLU A 236 5.39 -22.56 -0.66
CA GLU A 236 4.16 -23.31 -0.35
C GLU A 236 2.90 -22.45 -0.59
N TRP A 237 2.95 -21.18 -0.26
CA TRP A 237 1.82 -20.27 -0.49
C TRP A 237 1.68 -19.87 -1.97
N LEU A 238 2.81 -19.60 -2.66
CA LEU A 238 2.84 -19.32 -4.09
C LEU A 238 2.52 -20.55 -4.93
N ASP A 239 2.96 -21.74 -4.50
CA ASP A 239 2.67 -23.01 -5.19
C ASP A 239 1.20 -23.41 -5.01
N SER A 240 0.57 -22.96 -3.92
CA SER A 240 -0.88 -23.08 -3.74
C SER A 240 -1.69 -22.06 -4.57
N ASN A 241 -1.01 -21.06 -5.18
CA ASN A 241 -1.64 -20.05 -6.02
C ASN A 241 -0.96 -19.96 -7.41
N PRO A 242 -1.46 -20.71 -8.43
CA PRO A 242 -0.84 -20.81 -9.75
C PRO A 242 -0.67 -19.46 -10.48
N ALA A 243 -1.51 -18.46 -10.18
CA ALA A 243 -1.42 -17.14 -10.81
C ALA A 243 -0.10 -16.43 -10.45
N ILE A 244 0.36 -16.58 -9.20
CA ILE A 244 1.60 -15.95 -8.72
C ILE A 244 2.86 -16.69 -9.20
N SER A 245 2.76 -17.99 -9.54
CA SER A 245 3.88 -18.72 -10.10
C SER A 245 4.40 -18.11 -11.42
N LYS A 246 3.57 -17.41 -12.15
CA LYS A 246 3.94 -16.67 -13.38
C LYS A 246 4.88 -15.49 -13.13
N LEU A 247 4.95 -14.95 -11.90
CA LEU A 247 5.86 -13.85 -11.56
C LEU A 247 7.30 -14.30 -11.27
N ARG A 248 7.57 -15.63 -11.30
CA ARG A 248 8.87 -16.24 -10.99
C ARG A 248 9.75 -16.48 -12.22
N ASN A 249 9.22 -16.37 -13.42
CA ASN A 249 9.90 -16.61 -14.69
C ASN A 249 10.10 -15.29 -15.46
#